data_7af7d12c07fb7566eebbe8124008cbc4
#
_entry.id   7af7d12c07fb7566eebbe8124008cbc4
#
_cell.length_a   1.000
_cell.length_b   1.000
_cell.length_c   1.000
_cell.angle_alpha   90.00
_cell.angle_beta   90.00
_cell.angle_gamma   90.00
#
_symmetry.space_group_name_H-M   'P 1'
#
loop_
_entity.id
_entity.type
_entity.pdbx_description
1 polymer ?
#
loop_
_entity_poly.entity_id
_entity_poly.type
_entity_poly.pdbx_seq_one_letter_code
_entity_poly.pdbx_strand_id
1 'polypeptide(L)'
;FAPNLNQIKAFKKIMYLKDVSEVDTNQMIDQIIDWIDADRRPRNFGLEDYFYTGPSNPNQQYADNRMFYSLNELKNIPSFRGESWAHLSKYLCAFPINNFAININTLTKTDGLLFSSLFSELSLDDADYILSNYPESGFKDLNELYLNFQDITFGELSGNIAFTSNIFHLKTRSKVEDFEASSSSLIYFKNNNNGYILSRNYNGV
;
A
#
# COMPACT_ATOMS: atom_id res chain seq x y z
N PHE A 1 -16.57 -2.83 -8.84
CA PHE A 1 -15.44 -2.93 -7.89
C PHE A 1 -15.95 -3.07 -6.46
N ALA A 2 -15.47 -4.04 -5.71
CA ALA A 2 -15.76 -4.18 -4.29
C ALA A 2 -14.48 -3.91 -3.48
N PRO A 3 -14.43 -2.84 -2.67
CA PRO A 3 -13.26 -2.53 -1.86
C PRO A 3 -13.03 -3.60 -0.80
N ASN A 4 -11.76 -3.91 -0.54
CA ASN A 4 -11.37 -4.83 0.51
C ASN A 4 -11.52 -4.16 1.88
N LEU A 5 -12.48 -4.62 2.67
CA LEU A 5 -12.79 -4.03 3.99
C LEU A 5 -11.62 -4.11 4.97
N ASN A 6 -10.80 -5.15 4.91
CA ASN A 6 -9.62 -5.27 5.76
C ASN A 6 -8.57 -4.22 5.42
N GLN A 7 -8.32 -3.98 4.13
CA GLN A 7 -7.41 -2.91 3.71
C GLN A 7 -7.91 -1.52 4.14
N ILE A 8 -9.23 -1.29 4.08
CA ILE A 8 -9.84 -0.05 4.59
C ILE A 8 -9.61 0.08 6.10
N LYS A 9 -9.79 -0.99 6.88
CA LYS A 9 -9.52 -0.97 8.33
C LYS A 9 -8.06 -0.64 8.63
N ALA A 10 -7.11 -1.30 7.94
CA ALA A 10 -5.68 -1.03 8.09
C ALA A 10 -5.34 0.43 7.72
N PHE A 11 -5.90 0.94 6.61
CA PHE A 11 -5.71 2.33 6.22
C PHE A 11 -6.25 3.31 7.26
N LYS A 12 -7.46 3.09 7.77
CA LYS A 12 -8.04 3.91 8.84
C LYS A 12 -7.16 3.93 10.09
N LYS A 13 -6.59 2.79 10.47
CA LYS A 13 -5.68 2.73 11.62
C LYS A 13 -4.38 3.49 11.37
N ILE A 14 -3.80 3.42 10.16
CA ILE A 14 -2.65 4.26 9.78
C ILE A 14 -2.99 5.74 9.93
N MET A 15 -4.15 6.18 9.43
CA MET A 15 -4.58 7.57 9.52
C MET A 15 -4.77 8.01 10.97
N TYR A 16 -5.43 7.19 11.78
CA TYR A 16 -5.59 7.45 13.21
C TYR A 16 -4.24 7.59 13.93
N LEU A 17 -3.30 6.69 13.68
CA LEU A 17 -1.94 6.76 14.27
C LEU A 17 -1.09 7.93 13.74
N LYS A 18 -1.56 8.60 12.70
CA LYS A 18 -0.97 9.81 12.11
C LYS A 18 -1.73 11.08 12.49
N ASP A 19 -2.65 11.01 13.45
CA ASP A 19 -3.50 12.13 13.87
C ASP A 19 -4.30 12.79 12.75
N VAL A 20 -4.62 12.01 11.68
CA VAL A 20 -5.51 12.46 10.60
C VAL A 20 -6.96 12.30 11.06
N SER A 21 -7.78 13.32 10.86
CA SER A 21 -9.19 13.28 11.25
C SER A 21 -9.96 12.15 10.55
N GLU A 22 -11.02 11.65 11.20
CA GLU A 22 -11.88 10.63 10.59
C GLU A 22 -12.57 11.15 9.33
N VAL A 23 -12.91 12.43 9.28
CA VAL A 23 -13.53 13.07 8.11
C VAL A 23 -12.57 13.06 6.93
N ASP A 24 -11.32 13.50 7.12
CA ASP A 24 -10.30 13.51 6.07
C ASP A 24 -9.97 12.08 5.61
N THR A 25 -9.91 11.14 6.56
CA THR A 25 -9.70 9.71 6.26
C THR A 25 -10.81 9.13 5.40
N ASN A 26 -12.07 9.40 5.73
CA ASN A 26 -13.21 8.95 4.94
C ASN A 26 -13.23 9.62 3.56
N GLN A 27 -12.85 10.89 3.47
CA GLN A 27 -12.71 11.59 2.20
C GLN A 27 -11.65 10.95 1.30
N MET A 28 -10.49 10.60 1.85
CA MET A 28 -9.44 9.88 1.11
C MET A 28 -9.94 8.54 0.56
N ILE A 29 -10.63 7.77 1.40
CA ILE A 29 -11.18 6.46 1.03
C ILE A 29 -12.22 6.59 -0.09
N ASP A 30 -13.20 7.48 0.08
CA ASP A 30 -14.27 7.66 -0.90
C ASP A 30 -13.72 8.12 -2.25
N GLN A 31 -12.76 9.05 -2.26
CA GLN A 31 -12.11 9.51 -3.48
C GLN A 31 -11.26 8.44 -4.18
N ILE A 32 -10.58 7.54 -3.44
CA ILE A 32 -9.88 6.40 -4.05
C ILE A 32 -10.89 5.45 -4.70
N ILE A 33 -11.98 5.15 -4.02
CA ILE A 33 -12.96 4.18 -4.50
C ILE A 33 -13.64 4.69 -5.77
N ASP A 34 -14.10 5.95 -5.79
CA ASP A 34 -14.71 6.57 -6.96
C ASP A 34 -13.73 6.71 -8.14
N TRP A 35 -12.43 6.91 -7.86
CA TRP A 35 -11.42 6.90 -8.93
C TRP A 35 -11.27 5.54 -9.61
N ILE A 36 -11.49 4.45 -8.86
CA ILE A 36 -11.24 3.08 -9.32
C ILE A 36 -12.50 2.42 -9.89
N ASP A 37 -13.68 2.68 -9.29
CA ASP A 37 -14.88 1.97 -9.68
C ASP A 37 -15.43 2.46 -11.03
N ALA A 38 -16.36 1.68 -11.59
CA ALA A 38 -16.82 1.91 -12.96
C ALA A 38 -18.16 2.65 -13.01
N ASP A 39 -18.75 2.94 -11.86
CA ASP A 39 -19.99 3.71 -11.85
C ASP A 39 -19.70 5.23 -11.81
N ARG A 40 -20.72 6.07 -11.88
CA ARG A 40 -20.60 7.53 -11.88
C ARG A 40 -21.34 8.18 -10.73
N ARG A 41 -21.52 7.42 -9.63
CA ARG A 41 -22.27 7.87 -8.46
C ARG A 41 -21.29 8.19 -7.35
N PRO A 42 -21.04 9.45 -7.06
CA PRO A 42 -20.07 9.80 -6.02
C PRO A 42 -20.53 9.28 -4.66
N ARG A 43 -19.58 8.79 -3.87
CA ARG A 43 -19.74 8.55 -2.45
C ARG A 43 -19.90 9.87 -1.69
N ASN A 44 -20.13 9.82 -0.38
CA ASN A 44 -20.37 11.01 0.42
C ASN A 44 -19.30 12.10 0.25
N PHE A 45 -18.05 11.72 0.21
CA PHE A 45 -16.89 12.59 0.02
C PHE A 45 -16.14 12.28 -1.27
N GLY A 46 -16.72 11.48 -2.13
CA GLY A 46 -16.12 11.01 -3.36
C GLY A 46 -16.18 12.04 -4.49
N LEU A 47 -15.43 11.78 -5.55
CA LEU A 47 -15.28 12.65 -6.70
C LEU A 47 -15.30 11.83 -7.99
N GLU A 48 -16.14 12.23 -8.91
CA GLU A 48 -16.33 11.59 -10.20
C GLU A 48 -15.88 12.47 -11.37
N ASP A 49 -16.10 12.03 -12.61
CA ASP A 49 -15.75 12.72 -13.84
C ASP A 49 -16.12 14.20 -13.84
N TYR A 50 -17.27 14.58 -13.26
CA TYR A 50 -17.72 15.97 -13.18
C TYR A 50 -16.70 16.90 -12.49
N PHE A 51 -15.99 16.37 -11.49
CA PHE A 51 -14.94 17.10 -10.79
C PHE A 51 -13.65 17.11 -11.61
N TYR A 52 -13.23 15.93 -12.09
CA TYR A 52 -11.94 15.77 -12.76
C TYR A 52 -11.88 16.47 -14.12
N THR A 53 -13.00 16.55 -14.86
CA THR A 53 -13.10 17.30 -16.12
C THR A 53 -13.47 18.77 -15.92
N GLY A 54 -13.85 19.16 -14.70
CA GLY A 54 -14.29 20.50 -14.37
C GLY A 54 -13.18 21.55 -14.36
N PRO A 55 -13.54 22.84 -14.46
CA PRO A 55 -12.58 23.95 -14.53
C PRO A 55 -11.78 24.17 -13.24
N SER A 56 -12.24 23.63 -12.12
CA SER A 56 -11.55 23.71 -10.83
C SER A 56 -10.38 22.72 -10.72
N ASN A 57 -10.27 21.74 -11.61
CA ASN A 57 -9.14 20.82 -11.64
C ASN A 57 -8.06 21.34 -12.61
N PRO A 58 -6.83 21.62 -12.12
CA PRO A 58 -5.76 22.12 -12.96
C PRO A 58 -5.33 21.13 -14.06
N ASN A 59 -5.55 19.84 -13.83
CA ASN A 59 -5.27 18.78 -14.78
C ASN A 59 -6.58 18.11 -15.18
N GLN A 60 -7.28 18.69 -16.15
CA GLN A 60 -8.54 18.13 -16.65
C GLN A 60 -8.32 16.75 -17.25
N GLN A 61 -8.97 15.74 -16.68
CA GLN A 61 -8.92 14.33 -17.10
C GLN A 61 -10.18 13.62 -16.63
N TYR A 62 -10.42 12.42 -17.11
CA TYR A 62 -11.45 11.54 -16.56
C TYR A 62 -10.88 10.73 -15.40
N ALA A 63 -11.74 10.24 -14.49
CA ALA A 63 -11.38 9.19 -13.55
C ALA A 63 -10.97 7.94 -14.34
N ASP A 64 -9.99 7.20 -13.82
CA ASP A 64 -9.40 6.06 -14.56
C ASP A 64 -10.32 4.84 -14.62
N ASN A 65 -11.30 4.72 -13.72
CA ASN A 65 -12.24 3.60 -13.61
C ASN A 65 -11.54 2.22 -13.63
N ARG A 66 -10.36 2.14 -13.05
CA ARG A 66 -9.52 0.94 -12.96
C ARG A 66 -8.58 1.02 -11.75
N MET A 67 -8.00 -0.13 -11.39
CA MET A 67 -6.94 -0.18 -10.39
C MET A 67 -5.71 0.65 -10.82
N PHE A 68 -5.03 1.24 -9.85
CA PHE A 68 -3.80 1.99 -10.09
C PHE A 68 -2.68 1.12 -10.65
N TYR A 69 -2.01 1.58 -11.68
CA TYR A 69 -0.75 1.01 -12.17
C TYR A 69 0.46 1.64 -11.50
N SER A 70 0.34 2.87 -11.06
CA SER A 70 1.40 3.62 -10.41
C SER A 70 0.88 4.37 -9.20
N LEU A 71 1.64 4.36 -8.12
CA LEU A 71 1.32 5.14 -6.94
C LEU A 71 1.20 6.65 -7.24
N ASN A 72 1.92 7.15 -8.26
CA ASN A 72 1.86 8.55 -8.65
C ASN A 72 0.47 8.99 -9.16
N GLU A 73 -0.37 8.06 -9.61
CA GLU A 73 -1.74 8.36 -10.04
C GLU A 73 -2.60 8.92 -8.88
N LEU A 74 -2.29 8.54 -7.63
CA LEU A 74 -2.95 9.11 -6.45
C LEU A 74 -2.81 10.63 -6.35
N LYS A 75 -1.77 11.24 -6.95
CA LYS A 75 -1.60 12.70 -6.97
C LYS A 75 -2.69 13.43 -7.79
N ASN A 76 -3.43 12.70 -8.63
CA ASN A 76 -4.59 13.24 -9.33
C ASN A 76 -5.76 13.46 -8.38
N ILE A 77 -5.84 12.68 -7.31
CA ILE A 77 -6.86 12.75 -6.27
C ILE A 77 -6.53 13.89 -5.30
N PRO A 78 -7.45 14.85 -5.09
CA PRO A 78 -7.18 16.04 -4.27
C PRO A 78 -6.66 15.75 -2.87
N SER A 79 -7.24 14.76 -2.17
CA SER A 79 -6.85 14.40 -0.80
C SER A 79 -5.42 13.85 -0.68
N PHE A 80 -4.77 13.50 -1.80
CA PHE A 80 -3.39 12.97 -1.83
C PHE A 80 -2.38 13.97 -2.41
N ARG A 81 -2.72 15.25 -2.50
CA ARG A 81 -1.80 16.29 -2.98
C ARG A 81 -0.98 16.90 -1.84
N GLY A 82 0.14 17.50 -2.21
CA GLY A 82 0.97 18.28 -1.27
C GLY A 82 1.54 17.45 -0.12
N GLU A 83 1.37 17.93 1.10
CA GLU A 83 1.91 17.31 2.32
C GLU A 83 1.34 15.91 2.57
N SER A 84 0.06 15.68 2.29
CA SER A 84 -0.55 14.35 2.42
C SER A 84 0.20 13.30 1.61
N TRP A 85 0.60 13.62 0.38
CA TRP A 85 1.42 12.73 -0.43
C TRP A 85 2.77 12.40 0.23
N ALA A 86 3.49 13.41 0.70
CA ALA A 86 4.81 13.24 1.30
C ALA A 86 4.78 12.35 2.55
N HIS A 87 3.71 12.46 3.33
CA HIS A 87 3.54 11.70 4.58
C HIS A 87 3.00 10.29 4.38
N LEU A 88 2.19 10.04 3.34
CA LEU A 88 1.46 8.79 3.16
C LEU A 88 2.08 7.86 2.12
N SER A 89 2.78 8.39 1.13
CA SER A 89 3.29 7.60 -0.02
C SER A 89 4.15 6.38 0.38
N LYS A 90 4.84 6.45 1.51
CA LYS A 90 5.68 5.36 2.01
C LYS A 90 4.90 4.16 2.57
N TYR A 91 3.62 4.35 2.92
CA TYR A 91 2.73 3.30 3.44
C TYR A 91 1.81 2.72 2.37
N LEU A 92 1.85 3.27 1.17
CA LEU A 92 0.95 2.93 0.08
C LEU A 92 1.73 2.24 -1.04
N CYS A 93 1.05 1.32 -1.72
CA CYS A 93 1.54 0.73 -2.95
C CYS A 93 0.38 0.59 -3.94
N ALA A 94 0.70 0.63 -5.22
CA ALA A 94 -0.25 0.41 -6.30
C ALA A 94 0.16 -0.84 -7.06
N PHE A 95 -0.68 -1.88 -6.99
CA PHE A 95 -0.49 -3.12 -7.74
C PHE A 95 -1.79 -3.46 -8.45
N PRO A 96 -1.76 -3.77 -9.73
CA PRO A 96 -2.94 -4.16 -10.50
C PRO A 96 -3.35 -5.62 -10.22
N ILE A 97 -3.42 -5.99 -8.93
CA ILE A 97 -3.79 -7.33 -8.45
C ILE A 97 -4.79 -7.20 -7.29
N ASN A 98 -5.81 -8.06 -7.30
CA ASN A 98 -6.90 -8.01 -6.32
C ASN A 98 -6.54 -8.59 -4.94
N ASN A 99 -5.58 -9.51 -4.88
CA ASN A 99 -5.21 -10.23 -3.65
C ASN A 99 -3.78 -9.86 -3.22
N PHE A 100 -3.60 -8.61 -2.83
CA PHE A 100 -2.35 -8.16 -2.24
C PHE A 100 -2.32 -8.48 -0.74
N ALA A 101 -1.21 -9.05 -0.26
CA ALA A 101 -0.94 -9.27 1.16
C ALA A 101 0.46 -8.78 1.50
N ILE A 102 0.61 -8.24 2.71
CA ILE A 102 1.90 -7.75 3.20
C ILE A 102 2.65 -8.92 3.83
N ASN A 103 3.84 -9.22 3.31
CA ASN A 103 4.72 -10.20 3.93
C ASN A 103 5.37 -9.58 5.18
N ILE A 104 4.89 -9.99 6.35
CA ILE A 104 5.36 -9.43 7.62
C ILE A 104 6.84 -9.75 7.89
N ASN A 105 7.38 -10.84 7.32
CA ASN A 105 8.80 -11.19 7.43
C ASN A 105 9.75 -10.25 6.66
N THR A 106 9.20 -9.34 5.85
CA THR A 106 9.99 -8.31 5.14
C THR A 106 9.96 -6.94 5.82
N LEU A 107 9.16 -6.81 6.87
CA LEU A 107 9.08 -5.56 7.62
C LEU A 107 10.34 -5.37 8.49
N THR A 108 10.71 -4.13 8.67
CA THR A 108 11.88 -3.71 9.44
C THR A 108 11.46 -2.87 10.65
N LYS A 109 12.40 -2.53 11.52
CA LYS A 109 12.15 -1.67 12.69
C LYS A 109 11.51 -0.32 12.35
N THR A 110 11.61 0.14 11.10
CA THR A 110 10.99 1.40 10.66
C THR A 110 9.55 1.26 10.22
N ASP A 111 9.02 0.03 10.19
CA ASP A 111 7.69 -0.28 9.67
C ASP A 111 6.65 -0.56 10.76
N GLY A 112 6.95 -0.18 12.02
CA GLY A 112 6.09 -0.42 13.20
C GLY A 112 4.66 0.07 13.00
N LEU A 113 4.49 1.26 12.43
CA LEU A 113 3.17 1.82 12.14
C LEU A 113 2.39 0.96 11.13
N LEU A 114 3.05 0.50 10.07
CA LEU A 114 2.44 -0.40 9.09
C LEU A 114 2.08 -1.74 9.76
N PHE A 115 3.01 -2.32 10.53
CA PHE A 115 2.77 -3.59 11.22
C PHE A 115 1.62 -3.48 12.23
N SER A 116 1.60 -2.43 13.07
CA SER A 116 0.50 -2.15 13.99
C SER A 116 -0.85 -2.07 13.26
N SER A 117 -0.90 -1.46 12.07
CA SER A 117 -2.14 -1.29 11.31
C SER A 117 -2.75 -2.59 10.78
N LEU A 118 -1.98 -3.67 10.71
CA LEU A 118 -2.47 -4.98 10.25
C LEU A 118 -3.34 -5.70 11.28
N PHE A 119 -3.33 -5.22 12.53
CA PHE A 119 -4.11 -5.79 13.63
C PHE A 119 -4.94 -4.71 14.32
N SER A 120 -6.11 -5.06 14.82
CA SER A 120 -7.03 -4.06 15.41
C SER A 120 -6.52 -3.47 16.73
N GLU A 121 -5.88 -4.29 17.57
CA GLU A 121 -5.50 -3.91 18.94
C GLU A 121 -3.99 -3.77 19.16
N LEU A 122 -3.16 -4.20 18.20
CA LEU A 122 -1.70 -4.10 18.33
C LEU A 122 -1.26 -2.64 18.47
N SER A 123 -0.67 -2.28 19.60
CA SER A 123 -0.14 -0.94 19.83
C SER A 123 1.09 -0.65 18.96
N LEU A 124 1.48 0.62 18.84
CA LEU A 124 2.70 0.97 18.11
C LEU A 124 3.95 0.49 18.85
N ASP A 125 3.97 0.62 20.17
CA ASP A 125 5.10 0.20 21.02
C ASP A 125 5.30 -1.33 20.95
N ASP A 126 4.20 -2.10 20.99
CA ASP A 126 4.26 -3.56 20.82
C ASP A 126 4.72 -3.95 19.41
N ALA A 127 4.26 -3.24 18.39
CA ALA A 127 4.71 -3.47 17.02
C ALA A 127 6.23 -3.23 16.87
N ASP A 128 6.74 -2.14 17.42
CA ASP A 128 8.17 -1.82 17.42
C ASP A 128 8.98 -2.83 18.25
N TYR A 129 8.43 -3.31 19.37
CA TYR A 129 9.03 -4.37 20.16
C TYR A 129 9.13 -5.68 19.38
N ILE A 130 8.04 -6.12 18.74
CA ILE A 130 8.04 -7.33 17.89
C ILE A 130 9.09 -7.20 16.79
N LEU A 131 9.08 -6.10 16.02
CA LEU A 131 10.02 -5.89 14.91
C LEU A 131 11.48 -5.80 15.37
N SER A 132 11.72 -5.46 16.63
CA SER A 132 13.06 -5.44 17.24
C SER A 132 13.54 -6.82 17.71
N ASN A 133 12.61 -7.73 17.97
CA ASN A 133 12.87 -9.07 18.51
C ASN A 133 12.45 -10.17 17.51
N TYR A 134 12.47 -9.88 16.24
CA TYR A 134 12.14 -10.80 15.16
C TYR A 134 13.11 -11.98 15.13
N PRO A 135 12.63 -13.22 15.00
CA PRO A 135 13.53 -14.36 14.78
C PRO A 135 14.21 -14.25 13.41
N GLU A 136 15.49 -14.59 13.32
CA GLU A 136 16.25 -14.52 12.05
C GLU A 136 15.62 -15.34 10.92
N SER A 137 14.93 -16.44 11.25
CA SER A 137 14.20 -17.27 10.28
C SER A 137 12.89 -16.66 9.79
N GLY A 138 12.43 -15.57 10.41
CA GLY A 138 11.06 -15.08 10.26
C GLY A 138 10.03 -16.02 10.90
N PHE A 139 8.75 -15.71 10.71
CA PHE A 139 7.62 -16.54 11.13
C PHE A 139 7.08 -17.35 9.95
N LYS A 140 6.61 -18.57 10.23
CA LYS A 140 5.98 -19.44 9.23
C LYS A 140 4.50 -19.14 9.06
N ASP A 141 3.83 -18.78 10.15
CA ASP A 141 2.41 -18.51 10.20
C ASP A 141 2.03 -17.61 11.40
N LEU A 142 0.75 -17.27 11.51
CA LEU A 142 0.20 -16.47 12.61
C LEU A 142 0.35 -17.15 13.99
N ASN A 143 0.26 -18.47 14.05
CA ASN A 143 0.34 -19.17 15.31
C ASN A 143 1.75 -19.03 15.90
N GLU A 144 2.76 -19.13 15.05
CA GLU A 144 4.16 -18.94 15.48
C GLU A 144 4.39 -17.49 15.95
N LEU A 145 3.83 -16.49 15.27
CA LEU A 145 3.87 -15.10 15.73
C LEU A 145 3.24 -14.96 17.13
N TYR A 146 2.04 -15.46 17.33
CA TYR A 146 1.33 -15.36 18.61
C TYR A 146 2.02 -16.13 19.73
N LEU A 147 2.61 -17.29 19.43
CA LEU A 147 3.33 -18.07 20.41
C LEU A 147 4.63 -17.41 20.88
N ASN A 148 5.29 -16.65 20.00
CA ASN A 148 6.50 -15.92 20.38
C ASN A 148 6.20 -14.66 21.22
N PHE A 149 4.98 -14.10 21.12
CA PHE A 149 4.59 -12.84 21.77
C PHE A 149 3.24 -12.99 22.50
N GLN A 150 3.15 -13.97 23.41
CA GLN A 150 1.89 -14.33 24.11
C GLN A 150 1.34 -13.24 25.01
N ASP A 151 2.19 -12.32 25.49
CA ASP A 151 1.80 -11.22 26.37
C ASP A 151 1.29 -10.00 25.59
N ILE A 152 1.31 -10.05 24.24
CA ILE A 152 0.89 -8.97 23.39
C ILE A 152 -0.53 -9.22 22.88
N THR A 153 -1.36 -8.19 22.92
CA THR A 153 -2.72 -8.22 22.38
C THR A 153 -2.74 -7.76 20.91
N PHE A 154 -3.03 -8.68 20.00
CA PHE A 154 -3.09 -8.38 18.57
C PHE A 154 -4.50 -7.93 18.12
N GLY A 155 -5.55 -8.49 18.72
CA GLY A 155 -6.93 -8.32 18.24
C GLY A 155 -7.18 -9.03 16.90
N GLU A 156 -8.17 -8.53 16.14
CA GLU A 156 -8.52 -9.07 14.82
C GLU A 156 -7.55 -8.59 13.73
N LEU A 157 -7.39 -9.37 12.68
CA LEU A 157 -6.69 -8.92 11.47
C LEU A 157 -7.46 -7.78 10.79
N SER A 158 -6.77 -6.66 10.64
CA SER A 158 -7.26 -5.49 9.91
C SER A 158 -6.68 -5.38 8.50
N GLY A 159 -5.66 -6.19 8.17
CA GLY A 159 -5.02 -6.22 6.87
C GLY A 159 -4.82 -7.65 6.34
N ASN A 160 -4.48 -7.77 5.07
CA ASN A 160 -4.07 -9.04 4.50
C ASN A 160 -2.59 -9.25 4.76
N ILE A 161 -2.23 -10.33 5.45
CA ILE A 161 -0.85 -10.67 5.74
C ILE A 161 -0.42 -11.96 5.04
N ALA A 162 0.88 -12.05 4.78
CA ALA A 162 1.55 -13.23 4.26
C ALA A 162 2.88 -13.45 5.02
N PHE A 163 3.43 -14.63 4.90
CA PHE A 163 4.73 -15.01 5.48
C PHE A 163 5.78 -15.27 4.39
N THR A 164 5.37 -15.23 3.13
CA THR A 164 6.22 -15.34 1.94
C THR A 164 5.84 -14.30 0.92
N SER A 165 6.80 -13.87 0.11
CA SER A 165 6.56 -12.88 -0.95
C SER A 165 6.33 -13.57 -2.29
N ASN A 166 5.38 -13.04 -3.05
CA ASN A 166 5.15 -13.37 -4.45
C ASN A 166 5.36 -12.18 -5.38
N ILE A 167 5.68 -11.01 -4.84
CA ILE A 167 6.00 -9.79 -5.59
C ILE A 167 7.41 -9.36 -5.22
N PHE A 168 8.22 -9.08 -6.23
CA PHE A 168 9.62 -8.69 -6.06
C PHE A 168 9.93 -7.47 -6.91
N HIS A 169 10.67 -6.53 -6.32
CA HIS A 169 11.21 -5.38 -7.02
C HIS A 169 12.67 -5.64 -7.37
N LEU A 170 12.95 -5.92 -8.64
CA LEU A 170 14.29 -6.14 -9.15
C LEU A 170 14.86 -4.83 -9.68
N LYS A 171 15.96 -4.38 -9.08
CA LYS A 171 16.77 -3.27 -9.58
C LYS A 171 18.05 -3.83 -10.16
N THR A 172 18.34 -3.49 -11.41
CA THR A 172 19.59 -3.86 -12.08
C THR A 172 20.36 -2.59 -12.44
N ARG A 173 21.68 -2.66 -12.30
CA ARG A 173 22.60 -1.60 -12.73
C ARG A 173 23.72 -2.26 -13.53
N SER A 174 23.98 -1.73 -14.70
CA SER A 174 25.09 -2.13 -15.56
C SER A 174 25.97 -0.92 -15.81
N LYS A 175 27.30 -1.10 -15.67
CA LYS A 175 28.28 -0.05 -15.97
C LYS A 175 29.29 -0.62 -16.94
N VAL A 176 29.51 0.10 -18.06
CA VAL A 176 30.51 -0.20 -19.06
C VAL A 176 31.28 1.09 -19.32
N GLU A 177 32.54 1.13 -18.91
CA GLU A 177 33.37 2.33 -18.94
C GLU A 177 32.68 3.52 -18.24
N ASP A 178 32.39 4.59 -18.96
CA ASP A 178 31.69 5.79 -18.44
C ASP A 178 30.19 5.74 -18.62
N PHE A 179 29.66 4.69 -19.26
CA PHE A 179 28.19 4.52 -19.46
C PHE A 179 27.59 3.69 -18.35
N GLU A 180 26.53 4.20 -17.78
CA GLU A 180 25.73 3.51 -16.75
C GLU A 180 24.27 3.41 -17.18
N ALA A 181 23.72 2.21 -17.13
CA ALA A 181 22.30 1.95 -17.38
C ALA A 181 21.69 1.24 -16.17
N SER A 182 20.49 1.62 -15.82
CA SER A 182 19.75 0.96 -14.75
C SER A 182 18.34 0.58 -15.21
N SER A 183 17.82 -0.49 -14.65
CA SER A 183 16.41 -0.82 -14.82
C SER A 183 15.77 -1.23 -13.49
N SER A 184 14.48 -1.00 -13.40
CA SER A 184 13.65 -1.35 -12.25
C SER A 184 12.46 -2.14 -12.78
N SER A 185 12.28 -3.37 -12.30
CA SER A 185 11.22 -4.27 -12.72
C SER A 185 10.42 -4.74 -11.52
N LEU A 186 9.10 -4.70 -11.63
CA LEU A 186 8.18 -5.33 -10.69
C LEU A 186 7.82 -6.72 -11.24
N ILE A 187 8.12 -7.76 -10.47
CA ILE A 187 7.92 -9.16 -10.87
C ILE A 187 6.91 -9.80 -9.94
N TYR A 188 5.91 -10.47 -10.50
CA TYR A 188 4.92 -11.23 -9.76
C TYR A 188 5.05 -12.72 -10.09
N PHE A 189 5.08 -13.56 -9.05
CA PHE A 189 5.05 -15.01 -9.16
C PHE A 189 3.67 -15.52 -8.78
N LYS A 190 2.94 -16.08 -9.76
CA LYS A 190 1.64 -16.71 -9.51
C LYS A 190 1.79 -18.03 -8.73
N ASN A 191 2.87 -18.74 -8.99
CA ASN A 191 3.34 -19.93 -8.31
C ASN A 191 4.87 -19.99 -8.44
N ASN A 192 5.53 -20.91 -7.73
CA ASN A 192 6.99 -20.95 -7.64
C ASN A 192 7.74 -21.02 -8.99
N ASN A 193 7.07 -21.30 -10.10
CA ASN A 193 7.70 -21.52 -11.40
C ASN A 193 7.34 -20.49 -12.48
N ASN A 194 6.28 -19.69 -12.28
CA ASN A 194 5.78 -18.77 -13.32
C ASN A 194 5.85 -17.33 -12.80
N GLY A 195 6.90 -16.60 -13.20
CA GLY A 195 7.09 -15.19 -12.96
C GLY A 195 6.63 -14.33 -14.14
N TYR A 196 5.95 -13.23 -13.83
CA TYR A 196 5.47 -12.26 -14.80
C TYR A 196 6.03 -10.89 -14.47
N ILE A 197 6.51 -10.15 -15.48
CA ILE A 197 6.91 -8.76 -15.30
C ILE A 197 5.65 -7.91 -15.40
N LEU A 198 5.26 -7.30 -14.28
CA LEU A 198 4.12 -6.39 -14.22
C LEU A 198 4.45 -5.01 -14.80
N SER A 199 5.66 -4.52 -14.50
CA SER A 199 6.16 -3.25 -15.04
C SER A 199 7.69 -3.28 -15.15
N ARG A 200 8.24 -2.51 -16.09
CA ARG A 200 9.68 -2.28 -16.21
C ARG A 200 9.94 -0.85 -16.65
N ASN A 201 10.80 -0.18 -15.91
CA ASN A 201 11.29 1.14 -16.22
C ASN A 201 12.81 1.09 -16.48
N TYR A 202 13.26 1.79 -17.50
CA TYR A 202 14.67 1.95 -17.81
C TYR A 202 15.08 3.39 -17.52
N ASN A 203 16.10 3.56 -16.70
CA ASN A 203 16.79 4.83 -16.52
C ASN A 203 18.15 4.69 -17.21
N GLY A 204 18.19 5.10 -18.46
CA GLY A 204 19.41 5.19 -19.25
C GLY A 204 19.72 6.65 -19.51
N VAL A 205 20.97 6.97 -19.59
CA VAL A 205 21.51 8.26 -20.06
C VAL A 205 21.18 8.45 -21.53
#